data_c423b0b14dddeb57739d907d5e574b6b
#
_entry.id   c423b0b14dddeb57739d907d5e574b6b
#
_cell.length_a   1.000
_cell.length_b   1.000
_cell.length_c   1.000
_cell.angle_alpha   90.00
_cell.angle_beta   90.00
_cell.angle_gamma   90.00
#
_symmetry.space_group_name_H-M   'P 1'
#
loop_
_entity.id
_entity.type
_entity.pdbx_description
1 polymer ?
#
loop_
_entity_poly.entity_id
_entity_poly.type
_entity_poly.pdbx_seq_one_letter_code
_entity_poly.pdbx_strand_id
1 'polypeptide(L)'
;RDKPEGQTSDIVEILRERKVDVVINYLPVGSEEATKWYVEQVLAAGCGFVNCIPVFIAKEDYCQKRFKDRGLPIVGDDIKSQVGATIVHRVLARLFEDRGVRLDRTYQLNFGGNTDFLNMLERSRLKSKKISKTNAVQSQLEKELPTDDVHIGPSDHVPWLEDRKWAYIRLEGTSWGDVPLNVEVYPPLIVVV
;
A
#
# COMPACT_ATOMS: atom_id res chain seq x y z
N ARG A 1 -9.89 -12.48 19.66
CA ARG A 1 -8.41 -12.25 19.75
C ARG A 1 -7.81 -13.58 20.17
N ASP A 2 -7.13 -14.24 19.25
CA ASP A 2 -6.37 -15.43 19.59
C ASP A 2 -5.26 -15.03 20.54
N LYS A 3 -5.09 -15.80 21.60
CA LYS A 3 -3.98 -15.60 22.54
C LYS A 3 -2.69 -16.00 21.79
N PRO A 4 -1.58 -15.28 22.00
CA PRO A 4 -0.32 -15.69 21.41
C PRO A 4 0.04 -17.09 21.94
N GLU A 5 0.14 -18.05 21.02
CA GLU A 5 0.63 -19.39 21.31
C GLU A 5 2.15 -19.38 21.09
N GLY A 6 2.90 -19.60 22.15
CA GLY A 6 4.34 -19.75 22.09
C GLY A 6 5.11 -18.89 23.12
N GLN A 7 6.40 -19.19 23.22
CA GLN A 7 7.34 -18.41 24.04
C GLN A 7 7.87 -17.20 23.23
N THR A 8 8.08 -16.09 23.91
CA THR A 8 8.73 -14.92 23.31
C THR A 8 10.18 -15.26 22.99
N SER A 9 10.57 -15.10 21.70
CA SER A 9 11.94 -15.30 21.27
C SER A 9 12.71 -13.98 21.32
N ASP A 10 14.02 -14.05 21.63
CA ASP A 10 14.92 -12.90 21.50
C ASP A 10 15.28 -12.74 20.01
N ILE A 11 14.62 -11.78 19.36
CA ILE A 11 14.81 -11.52 17.93
C ILE A 11 16.21 -10.96 17.65
N VAL A 12 16.75 -10.13 18.54
CA VAL A 12 18.08 -9.54 18.37
C VAL A 12 19.15 -10.64 18.41
N GLU A 13 19.04 -11.56 19.37
CA GLU A 13 19.96 -12.70 19.49
C GLU A 13 19.90 -13.57 18.24
N ILE A 14 18.69 -13.96 17.80
CA ILE A 14 18.49 -14.77 16.60
C ILE A 14 19.10 -14.12 15.36
N LEU A 15 18.86 -12.82 15.16
CA LEU A 15 19.39 -12.10 13.99
C LEU A 15 20.92 -12.09 13.99
N ARG A 16 21.55 -11.90 15.16
CA ARG A 16 23.01 -11.90 15.32
C ARG A 16 23.61 -13.28 15.13
N GLU A 17 23.06 -14.30 15.77
CA GLU A 17 23.53 -15.69 15.65
C GLU A 17 23.46 -16.19 14.20
N ARG A 18 22.37 -15.84 13.49
CA ARG A 18 22.18 -16.20 12.08
C ARG A 18 22.94 -15.29 11.11
N LYS A 19 23.65 -14.26 11.62
CA LYS A 19 24.40 -13.29 10.81
C LYS A 19 23.54 -12.69 9.70
N VAL A 20 22.34 -12.23 10.07
CA VAL A 20 21.39 -11.65 9.13
C VAL A 20 21.83 -10.24 8.75
N ASP A 21 21.98 -9.97 7.47
CA ASP A 21 22.32 -8.64 6.95
C ASP A 21 21.08 -7.76 6.77
N VAL A 22 19.97 -8.35 6.31
CA VAL A 22 18.74 -7.62 5.98
C VAL A 22 17.51 -8.40 6.44
N VAL A 23 16.57 -7.69 7.04
CA VAL A 23 15.24 -8.22 7.42
C VAL A 23 14.19 -7.67 6.47
N ILE A 24 13.36 -8.55 5.93
CA ILE A 24 12.24 -8.18 5.04
C ILE A 24 10.93 -8.35 5.80
N ASN A 25 10.11 -7.31 5.79
CA ASN A 25 8.81 -7.29 6.48
C ASN A 25 7.66 -7.58 5.51
N TYR A 26 6.98 -8.72 5.73
CA TYR A 26 5.76 -9.16 5.06
C TYR A 26 4.61 -9.41 6.05
N LEU A 27 4.60 -8.74 7.19
CA LEU A 27 3.51 -8.87 8.15
C LEU A 27 2.15 -8.53 7.51
N PRO A 28 1.06 -9.09 8.01
CA PRO A 28 -0.28 -8.77 7.52
C PRO A 28 -0.58 -7.27 7.61
N VAL A 29 -1.40 -6.77 6.69
CA VAL A 29 -1.87 -5.38 6.69
C VAL A 29 -2.53 -5.05 8.02
N GLY A 30 -2.18 -3.88 8.58
CA GLY A 30 -2.65 -3.43 9.91
C GLY A 30 -1.75 -3.83 11.07
N SER A 31 -0.61 -4.49 10.81
CA SER A 31 0.39 -4.85 11.84
C SER A 31 1.32 -3.68 12.17
N GLU A 32 0.77 -2.47 12.40
CA GLU A 32 1.56 -1.26 12.57
C GLU A 32 2.47 -1.33 13.81
N GLU A 33 1.88 -1.66 14.97
CA GLU A 33 2.63 -1.75 16.23
C GLU A 33 3.68 -2.87 16.20
N ALA A 34 3.34 -4.03 15.62
CA ALA A 34 4.29 -5.12 15.45
C ALA A 34 5.46 -4.70 14.54
N THR A 35 5.17 -4.01 13.43
CA THR A 35 6.20 -3.52 12.51
C THR A 35 7.16 -2.56 13.22
N LYS A 36 6.65 -1.59 13.97
CA LYS A 36 7.47 -0.65 14.74
C LYS A 36 8.34 -1.38 15.76
N TRP A 37 7.78 -2.36 16.45
CA TRP A 37 8.52 -3.18 17.39
C TRP A 37 9.65 -3.95 16.71
N TYR A 38 9.39 -4.60 15.55
CA TYR A 38 10.43 -5.31 14.80
C TYR A 38 11.52 -4.37 14.29
N VAL A 39 11.19 -3.15 13.88
CA VAL A 39 12.19 -2.14 13.47
C VAL A 39 13.19 -1.86 14.59
N GLU A 40 12.73 -1.78 15.85
CA GLU A 40 13.63 -1.61 17.01
C GLU A 40 14.58 -2.80 17.18
N GLN A 41 14.09 -4.04 17.01
CA GLN A 41 14.92 -5.24 17.08
C GLN A 41 15.97 -5.29 15.94
N VAL A 42 15.53 -4.94 14.73
CA VAL A 42 16.40 -4.90 13.54
C VAL A 42 17.54 -3.88 13.73
N LEU A 43 17.19 -2.68 14.18
CA LEU A 43 18.19 -1.65 14.51
C LEU A 43 19.14 -2.10 15.61
N ALA A 44 18.64 -2.73 16.67
CA ALA A 44 19.48 -3.24 17.78
C ALA A 44 20.39 -4.38 17.32
N ALA A 45 19.96 -5.21 16.38
CA ALA A 45 20.75 -6.28 15.79
C ALA A 45 21.83 -5.76 14.82
N GLY A 46 21.65 -4.57 14.24
CA GLY A 46 22.55 -4.01 13.23
C GLY A 46 22.25 -4.48 11.81
N CYS A 47 20.98 -4.77 11.50
CA CYS A 47 20.57 -5.24 10.18
C CYS A 47 19.91 -4.12 9.36
N GLY A 48 19.99 -4.22 8.03
CA GLY A 48 19.16 -3.44 7.11
C GLY A 48 17.70 -3.85 7.18
N PHE A 49 16.78 -3.00 6.67
CA PHE A 49 15.34 -3.26 6.71
C PHE A 49 14.65 -2.97 5.39
N VAL A 50 13.85 -3.92 4.92
CA VAL A 50 12.98 -3.74 3.75
C VAL A 50 11.52 -3.89 4.20
N ASN A 51 10.76 -2.79 4.11
CA ASN A 51 9.35 -2.78 4.50
C ASN A 51 8.44 -2.93 3.29
N CYS A 52 7.85 -4.11 3.10
CA CYS A 52 6.98 -4.39 1.96
C CYS A 52 5.51 -4.05 2.22
N ILE A 53 5.12 -3.75 3.46
CA ILE A 53 3.72 -3.48 3.83
C ILE A 53 3.43 -1.97 3.93
N PRO A 54 2.15 -1.56 3.85
CA PRO A 54 1.75 -0.15 3.89
C PRO A 54 1.73 0.43 5.32
N VAL A 55 2.84 0.27 6.04
CA VAL A 55 3.11 0.94 7.32
C VAL A 55 4.28 1.88 7.09
N PHE A 56 4.14 3.16 7.46
CA PHE A 56 5.18 4.14 7.20
C PHE A 56 6.34 3.97 8.18
N ILE A 57 7.45 3.49 7.67
CA ILE A 57 8.73 3.35 8.38
C ILE A 57 9.85 4.06 7.59
N ALA A 58 10.06 3.65 6.34
CA ALA A 58 11.12 4.23 5.51
C ALA A 58 10.82 5.67 5.09
N LYS A 59 9.55 6.07 5.10
CA LYS A 59 9.10 7.44 4.83
C LYS A 59 9.23 8.39 6.03
N GLU A 60 9.35 7.85 7.24
CA GLU A 60 9.44 8.64 8.47
C GLU A 60 10.87 9.15 8.69
N ASP A 61 11.06 10.46 8.78
CA ASP A 61 12.36 11.12 8.97
C ASP A 61 13.10 10.57 10.21
N TYR A 62 12.36 10.30 11.28
CA TYR A 62 12.90 9.72 12.50
C TYR A 62 13.57 8.37 12.26
N CYS A 63 12.89 7.49 11.51
CA CYS A 63 13.43 6.17 11.18
C CYS A 63 14.61 6.28 10.20
N GLN A 64 14.48 7.10 9.15
CA GLN A 64 15.57 7.34 8.18
C GLN A 64 16.83 7.78 8.88
N LYS A 65 16.76 8.77 9.78
CA LYS A 65 17.90 9.24 10.53
C LYS A 65 18.57 8.15 11.34
N ARG A 66 17.81 7.33 12.05
CA ARG A 66 18.34 6.25 12.90
C ARG A 66 19.07 5.18 12.11
N PHE A 67 18.56 4.79 10.93
CA PHE A 67 19.24 3.86 10.02
C PHE A 67 20.51 4.50 9.43
N LYS A 68 20.43 5.75 8.98
CA LYS A 68 21.55 6.51 8.44
C LYS A 68 22.68 6.66 9.47
N ASP A 69 22.36 7.03 10.71
CA ASP A 69 23.36 7.21 11.79
C ASP A 69 24.11 5.92 12.12
N ARG A 70 23.54 4.76 11.77
CA ARG A 70 24.15 3.43 11.94
C ARG A 70 24.76 2.86 10.65
N GLY A 71 24.68 3.58 9.54
CA GLY A 71 25.16 3.10 8.25
C GLY A 71 24.36 1.91 7.69
N LEU A 72 23.10 1.77 8.11
CA LEU A 72 22.23 0.65 7.72
C LEU A 72 21.26 1.07 6.62
N PRO A 73 21.02 0.22 5.60
CA PRO A 73 20.03 0.51 4.56
C PRO A 73 18.61 0.33 5.08
N ILE A 74 17.70 1.20 4.61
CA ILE A 74 16.27 1.07 4.79
C ILE A 74 15.56 1.32 3.45
N VAL A 75 14.62 0.45 3.08
CA VAL A 75 13.82 0.53 1.85
C VAL A 75 12.35 0.28 2.19
N GLY A 76 11.46 1.01 1.58
CA GLY A 76 10.00 0.89 1.74
C GLY A 76 9.34 2.23 1.39
N ASP A 77 8.12 2.42 1.65
CA ASP A 77 7.13 1.49 2.23
C ASP A 77 6.16 1.05 1.13
N ASP A 78 5.38 -0.03 1.42
CA ASP A 78 4.32 -0.49 0.53
C ASP A 78 4.81 -0.88 -0.88
N ILE A 79 5.59 -1.95 -0.97
CA ILE A 79 6.05 -2.47 -2.25
C ILE A 79 4.85 -3.02 -3.03
N LYS A 80 4.52 -2.35 -4.13
CA LYS A 80 3.32 -2.62 -4.91
C LYS A 80 3.53 -3.75 -5.90
N SER A 81 2.43 -4.44 -6.25
CA SER A 81 2.41 -5.38 -7.38
C SER A 81 2.85 -4.69 -8.68
N GLN A 82 3.52 -5.42 -9.57
CA GLN A 82 4.00 -4.89 -10.86
C GLN A 82 2.85 -4.38 -11.73
N VAL A 83 1.77 -5.16 -11.82
CA VAL A 83 0.52 -4.76 -12.48
C VAL A 83 -0.62 -5.06 -11.52
N GLY A 84 -1.27 -4.03 -11.03
CA GLY A 84 -2.40 -4.13 -10.12
C GLY A 84 -3.34 -2.94 -10.31
N ALA A 85 -4.49 -2.95 -9.62
CA ALA A 85 -5.51 -1.92 -9.79
C ALA A 85 -4.95 -0.49 -9.59
N THR A 86 -4.08 -0.30 -8.59
CA THR A 86 -3.46 1.00 -8.33
C THR A 86 -2.54 1.43 -9.49
N ILE A 87 -1.81 0.49 -10.10
CA ILE A 87 -0.93 0.80 -11.24
C ILE A 87 -1.76 1.17 -12.46
N VAL A 88 -2.81 0.40 -12.76
CA VAL A 88 -3.74 0.71 -13.86
C VAL A 88 -4.38 2.09 -13.63
N HIS A 89 -4.85 2.38 -12.44
CA HIS A 89 -5.46 3.66 -12.10
C HIS A 89 -4.49 4.84 -12.29
N ARG A 90 -3.24 4.70 -11.85
CA ARG A 90 -2.18 5.71 -12.06
C ARG A 90 -1.94 5.98 -13.55
N VAL A 91 -1.83 4.92 -14.35
CA VAL A 91 -1.59 5.05 -15.79
C VAL A 91 -2.77 5.77 -16.46
N LEU A 92 -3.99 5.47 -16.07
CA LEU A 92 -5.19 6.14 -16.59
C LEU A 92 -5.25 7.60 -16.15
N ALA A 93 -4.97 7.91 -14.88
CA ALA A 93 -4.90 9.29 -14.41
C ALA A 93 -3.83 10.10 -15.16
N ARG A 94 -2.64 9.50 -15.36
CA ARG A 94 -1.58 10.09 -16.16
C ARG A 94 -1.98 10.29 -17.62
N LEU A 95 -2.75 9.36 -18.20
CA LEU A 95 -3.26 9.50 -19.57
C LEU A 95 -4.14 10.75 -19.73
N PHE A 96 -4.98 11.07 -18.72
CA PHE A 96 -5.78 12.31 -18.74
C PHE A 96 -4.88 13.53 -18.84
N GLU A 97 -3.85 13.63 -17.98
CA GLU A 97 -2.86 14.71 -18.01
C GLU A 97 -2.14 14.79 -19.36
N ASP A 98 -1.59 13.68 -19.83
CA ASP A 98 -0.81 13.62 -21.10
C ASP A 98 -1.65 13.99 -22.32
N ARG A 99 -2.98 13.87 -22.24
CA ARG A 99 -3.92 14.21 -23.31
C ARG A 99 -4.59 15.55 -23.11
N GLY A 100 -4.25 16.31 -22.07
CA GLY A 100 -4.84 17.60 -21.76
C GLY A 100 -6.32 17.54 -21.39
N VAL A 101 -6.76 16.41 -20.86
CA VAL A 101 -8.11 16.20 -20.30
C VAL A 101 -8.05 16.48 -18.80
N ARG A 102 -8.83 17.46 -18.34
CA ARG A 102 -8.93 17.73 -16.92
C ARG A 102 -9.62 16.54 -16.23
N LEU A 103 -8.95 15.89 -15.30
CA LEU A 103 -9.59 14.92 -14.42
C LEU A 103 -10.36 15.66 -13.34
N ASP A 104 -11.66 15.45 -13.24
CA ASP A 104 -12.53 16.14 -12.28
C ASP A 104 -12.72 15.29 -11.02
N ARG A 105 -12.93 13.98 -11.17
CA ARG A 105 -13.08 13.06 -10.05
C ARG A 105 -12.79 11.63 -10.45
N THR A 106 -12.43 10.82 -9.47
CA THR A 106 -12.13 9.41 -9.71
C THR A 106 -12.36 8.54 -8.49
N TYR A 107 -12.73 7.29 -8.72
CA TYR A 107 -12.75 6.32 -7.65
C TYR A 107 -12.30 4.94 -8.10
N GLN A 108 -11.84 4.16 -7.11
CA GLN A 108 -11.48 2.76 -7.26
C GLN A 108 -12.08 1.95 -6.11
N LEU A 109 -12.82 0.91 -6.46
CA LEU A 109 -13.36 -0.06 -5.52
C LEU A 109 -12.66 -1.40 -5.74
N ASN A 110 -12.35 -2.11 -4.65
CA ASN A 110 -11.70 -3.40 -4.73
C ASN A 110 -12.43 -4.41 -3.84
N PHE A 111 -12.48 -5.66 -4.28
CA PHE A 111 -12.91 -6.78 -3.48
C PHE A 111 -12.16 -8.06 -3.86
N GLY A 112 -12.07 -8.99 -2.94
CA GLY A 112 -11.36 -10.25 -3.11
C GLY A 112 -11.70 -11.23 -2.00
N GLY A 113 -11.15 -12.44 -2.05
CA GLY A 113 -11.54 -13.50 -1.13
C GLY A 113 -10.43 -13.98 -0.18
N ASN A 114 -9.22 -13.47 -0.31
CA ASN A 114 -8.10 -13.89 0.54
C ASN A 114 -8.08 -13.18 1.91
N THR A 115 -7.18 -13.61 2.77
CA THR A 115 -7.03 -13.10 4.14
C THR A 115 -6.69 -11.61 4.20
N ASP A 116 -5.99 -11.05 3.19
CA ASP A 116 -5.71 -9.60 3.13
C ASP A 116 -7.02 -8.80 3.04
N PHE A 117 -7.97 -9.25 2.21
CA PHE A 117 -9.29 -8.61 2.10
C PHE A 117 -10.11 -8.78 3.37
N LEU A 118 -10.06 -9.95 4.02
CA LEU A 118 -10.71 -10.17 5.31
C LEU A 118 -10.16 -9.21 6.38
N ASN A 119 -8.84 -9.06 6.46
CA ASN A 119 -8.19 -8.14 7.40
C ASN A 119 -8.54 -6.67 7.12
N MET A 120 -8.80 -6.31 5.86
CA MET A 120 -9.16 -4.95 5.47
C MET A 120 -10.62 -4.56 5.85
N LEU A 121 -11.45 -5.48 6.29
CA LEU A 121 -12.77 -5.16 6.85
C LEU A 121 -12.65 -4.37 8.16
N GLU A 122 -11.54 -4.53 8.88
CA GLU A 122 -11.23 -3.72 10.06
C GLU A 122 -10.68 -2.35 9.64
N ARG A 123 -11.59 -1.38 9.50
CA ARG A 123 -11.30 -0.03 8.95
C ARG A 123 -10.28 0.76 9.75
N SER A 124 -10.13 0.50 11.04
CA SER A 124 -9.12 1.15 11.88
C SER A 124 -7.69 0.90 11.41
N ARG A 125 -7.47 -0.22 10.71
CA ARG A 125 -6.17 -0.66 10.18
C ARG A 125 -5.84 -0.11 8.79
N LEU A 126 -6.76 0.62 8.15
CA LEU A 126 -6.64 1.01 6.74
C LEU A 126 -6.05 2.39 6.49
N LYS A 127 -5.80 3.21 7.53
CA LYS A 127 -5.40 4.62 7.36
C LYS A 127 -4.18 4.78 6.45
N SER A 128 -3.08 4.12 6.77
CA SER A 128 -1.83 4.22 5.99
C SER A 128 -1.99 3.68 4.57
N LYS A 129 -2.71 2.56 4.41
CA LYS A 129 -2.97 1.95 3.09
C LYS A 129 -3.83 2.86 2.20
N LYS A 130 -4.85 3.52 2.76
CA LYS A 130 -5.69 4.48 2.03
C LYS A 130 -4.89 5.68 1.56
N ILE A 131 -4.08 6.26 2.45
CA ILE A 131 -3.19 7.39 2.12
C ILE A 131 -2.21 7.00 1.01
N SER A 132 -1.53 5.86 1.13
CA SER A 132 -0.58 5.39 0.12
C SER A 132 -1.21 5.23 -1.26
N LYS A 133 -2.40 4.64 -1.35
CA LYS A 133 -3.11 4.44 -2.62
C LYS A 133 -3.62 5.74 -3.22
N THR A 134 -4.17 6.63 -2.40
CA THR A 134 -4.65 7.95 -2.84
C THR A 134 -3.49 8.78 -3.38
N ASN A 135 -2.38 8.86 -2.64
CA ASN A 135 -1.17 9.57 -3.07
C ASN A 135 -0.59 8.99 -4.37
N ALA A 136 -0.69 7.68 -4.59
CA ALA A 136 -0.22 7.06 -5.82
C ALA A 136 -0.96 7.55 -7.06
N VAL A 137 -2.25 7.88 -6.97
CA VAL A 137 -3.04 8.46 -8.06
C VAL A 137 -2.81 9.95 -8.16
N GLN A 138 -2.93 10.67 -7.04
CA GLN A 138 -2.73 12.12 -6.97
C GLN A 138 -1.38 12.57 -7.53
N SER A 139 -0.31 11.81 -7.28
CA SER A 139 1.05 12.11 -7.78
C SER A 139 1.19 12.08 -9.31
N GLN A 140 0.17 11.66 -10.03
CA GLN A 140 0.14 11.65 -11.50
C GLN A 140 -0.47 12.93 -12.08
N LEU A 141 -1.08 13.76 -11.24
CA LEU A 141 -1.81 14.96 -11.63
C LEU A 141 -0.95 16.21 -11.34
N GLU A 142 -0.99 17.20 -12.23
CA GLU A 142 -0.35 18.51 -11.99
C GLU A 142 -1.00 19.24 -10.81
N LYS A 143 -2.31 19.08 -10.67
CA LYS A 143 -3.09 19.62 -9.57
C LYS A 143 -3.82 18.51 -8.85
N GLU A 144 -3.60 18.42 -7.54
CA GLU A 144 -4.32 17.45 -6.71
C GLU A 144 -5.82 17.71 -6.71
N LEU A 145 -6.60 16.63 -6.81
CA LEU A 145 -8.06 16.69 -6.69
C LEU A 145 -8.46 16.94 -5.22
N PRO A 146 -9.58 17.61 -4.98
CA PRO A 146 -10.17 17.69 -3.65
C PRO A 146 -10.38 16.29 -3.05
N THR A 147 -10.33 16.20 -1.73
CA THR A 147 -10.44 14.91 -1.02
C THR A 147 -11.75 14.17 -1.31
N ASP A 148 -12.82 14.92 -1.56
CA ASP A 148 -14.15 14.36 -1.84
C ASP A 148 -14.30 13.87 -3.30
N ASP A 149 -13.39 14.31 -4.18
CA ASP A 149 -13.37 13.93 -5.59
C ASP A 149 -12.45 12.73 -5.88
N VAL A 150 -11.74 12.21 -4.85
CA VAL A 150 -10.91 11.02 -4.96
C VAL A 150 -11.31 9.98 -3.94
N HIS A 151 -11.77 8.82 -4.41
CA HIS A 151 -12.06 7.71 -3.53
C HIS A 151 -11.32 6.45 -3.96
N ILE A 152 -10.31 6.05 -3.19
CA ILE A 152 -9.69 4.73 -3.33
C ILE A 152 -10.29 3.87 -2.23
N GLY A 153 -11.33 3.14 -2.61
CA GLY A 153 -12.28 2.55 -1.70
C GLY A 153 -11.74 1.48 -0.79
N PRO A 154 -12.47 1.27 0.32
CA PRO A 154 -12.29 0.09 1.10
C PRO A 154 -12.59 -1.12 0.24
N SER A 155 -11.90 -2.16 0.54
CA SER A 155 -12.17 -3.46 -0.03
C SER A 155 -13.34 -4.10 0.66
N ASP A 156 -13.99 -5.00 -0.04
CA ASP A 156 -14.94 -5.93 0.52
C ASP A 156 -14.38 -7.35 0.42
N HIS A 157 -14.89 -8.27 1.23
CA HIS A 157 -14.44 -9.66 1.29
C HIS A 157 -15.54 -10.61 0.81
N VAL A 158 -15.22 -11.36 -0.24
CA VAL A 158 -16.10 -12.38 -0.83
C VAL A 158 -15.37 -13.72 -0.78
N PRO A 159 -15.60 -14.57 0.24
CA PRO A 159 -14.79 -15.76 0.53
C PRO A 159 -14.58 -16.71 -0.66
N TRP A 160 -15.59 -16.93 -1.48
CA TRP A 160 -15.52 -17.84 -2.63
C TRP A 160 -14.66 -17.32 -3.79
N LEU A 161 -14.19 -16.06 -3.75
CA LEU A 161 -13.23 -15.54 -4.71
C LEU A 161 -11.82 -16.06 -4.45
N GLU A 162 -11.52 -16.55 -3.24
CA GLU A 162 -10.18 -16.99 -2.85
C GLU A 162 -9.12 -15.92 -3.15
N ASP A 163 -8.06 -16.24 -3.89
CA ASP A 163 -7.01 -15.27 -4.25
C ASP A 163 -7.36 -14.35 -5.43
N ARG A 164 -8.54 -14.52 -6.01
CA ARG A 164 -9.00 -13.64 -7.07
C ARG A 164 -9.37 -12.28 -6.51
N LYS A 165 -8.95 -11.25 -7.22
CA LYS A 165 -9.17 -9.85 -6.86
C LYS A 165 -9.85 -9.11 -8.00
N TRP A 166 -10.89 -8.37 -7.67
CA TRP A 166 -11.58 -7.50 -8.59
C TRP A 166 -11.33 -6.05 -8.25
N ALA A 167 -11.25 -5.20 -9.27
CA ALA A 167 -11.23 -3.76 -9.12
C ALA A 167 -12.22 -3.13 -10.08
N TYR A 168 -12.90 -2.10 -9.63
CA TYR A 168 -13.67 -1.21 -10.48
C TYR A 168 -13.03 0.17 -10.39
N ILE A 169 -12.66 0.73 -11.53
CA ILE A 169 -12.01 2.04 -11.60
C ILE A 169 -12.85 2.92 -12.52
N ARG A 170 -13.22 4.11 -12.04
CA ARG A 170 -13.89 5.13 -12.83
C ARG A 170 -13.16 6.44 -12.74
N LEU A 171 -12.97 7.07 -13.88
CA LEU A 171 -12.43 8.41 -14.04
C LEU A 171 -13.46 9.26 -14.77
N GLU A 172 -13.76 10.43 -14.24
CA GLU A 172 -14.64 11.42 -14.86
C GLU A 172 -13.85 12.70 -15.06
N GLY A 173 -13.89 13.23 -16.25
CA GLY A 173 -13.16 14.42 -16.61
C GLY A 173 -13.85 15.25 -17.68
N THR A 174 -13.23 16.39 -17.94
CA THR A 174 -13.70 17.35 -18.94
C THR A 174 -12.64 17.54 -19.99
N SER A 175 -12.99 17.23 -21.23
CA SER A 175 -12.17 17.43 -22.41
C SER A 175 -12.36 18.83 -22.99
N TRP A 176 -11.65 19.11 -24.07
CA TRP A 176 -11.73 20.38 -24.78
C TRP A 176 -13.17 20.70 -25.18
N GLY A 177 -13.56 22.00 -25.04
CA GLY A 177 -14.95 22.44 -25.31
C GLY A 177 -15.96 22.01 -24.24
N ASP A 178 -15.51 21.73 -23.02
CA ASP A 178 -16.34 21.29 -21.89
C ASP A 178 -17.07 19.96 -22.13
N VAL A 179 -16.56 19.14 -23.05
CA VAL A 179 -17.14 17.83 -23.33
C VAL A 179 -16.79 16.84 -22.23
N PRO A 180 -17.79 16.20 -21.56
CA PRO A 180 -17.52 15.20 -20.54
C PRO A 180 -16.85 13.95 -21.14
N LEU A 181 -15.84 13.45 -20.45
CA LEU A 181 -15.15 12.19 -20.77
C LEU A 181 -15.16 11.28 -19.57
N ASN A 182 -15.73 10.10 -19.71
CA ASN A 182 -15.79 9.08 -18.68
C ASN A 182 -15.07 7.83 -19.14
N VAL A 183 -14.22 7.29 -18.27
CA VAL A 183 -13.54 6.02 -18.47
C VAL A 183 -13.88 5.08 -17.34
N GLU A 184 -14.35 3.90 -17.69
CA GLU A 184 -14.61 2.82 -16.74
C GLU A 184 -13.79 1.59 -17.09
N VAL A 185 -13.17 1.00 -16.08
CA VAL A 185 -12.36 -0.20 -16.23
C VAL A 185 -12.81 -1.24 -15.22
N TYR A 186 -13.14 -2.41 -15.72
CA TYR A 186 -13.57 -3.58 -14.95
C TYR A 186 -12.54 -4.70 -15.08
N PRO A 187 -11.30 -4.54 -14.59
CA PRO A 187 -10.37 -5.63 -14.71
C PRO A 187 -10.71 -6.72 -13.70
N PRO A 188 -10.95 -7.96 -14.13
CA PRO A 188 -10.61 -9.10 -13.30
C PRO A 188 -9.09 -9.13 -13.24
N LEU A 189 -8.51 -8.37 -12.31
CA LEU A 189 -7.09 -8.47 -12.03
C LEU A 189 -6.89 -9.75 -11.21
N ILE A 190 -6.64 -10.85 -11.88
CA ILE A 190 -6.07 -12.03 -11.23
C ILE A 190 -4.66 -11.61 -10.84
N VAL A 191 -4.52 -11.01 -9.68
CA VAL A 191 -3.21 -10.84 -9.05
C VAL A 191 -2.98 -12.11 -8.28
N VAL A 192 -2.24 -13.03 -8.86
CA VAL A 192 -1.60 -14.11 -8.11
C VAL A 192 -0.52 -13.43 -7.27
N VAL A 193 -0.73 -13.38 -5.97
CA VAL A 193 0.27 -12.92 -5.00
C VAL A 193 1.12 -14.10 -4.61
#